data_3685490d78f045daca491c560e4c8724
#
_entry.id   3685490d78f045daca491c560e4c8724
#
_cell.length_a   1.000
_cell.length_b   1.000
_cell.length_c   1.000
_cell.angle_alpha   90.00
_cell.angle_beta   90.00
_cell.angle_gamma   90.00
#
_symmetry.space_group_name_H-M   'P 1'
#
loop_
_entity.id
_entity.type
_entity.pdbx_description
1 polymer ?
#
loop_
_entity_poly.entity_id
_entity_poly.type
_entity_poly.pdbx_seq_one_letter_code
_entity_poly.pdbx_strand_id
1 'polypeptide(L)'
;MSANVDVNHRPDPDQVLVDIADYVCNHPITSEAALDTARYCLMDTLGCGLLALRFPECTKHLGPIVPGTLVPHGARVPGTQLCLDPVKAAWDIGAIIRWLDYNDTWLAAEWGHPSDNLGGILATADWLSRTRVAEGKAPLTMADVLVAMVKAHEIQGVLALENSFNRVGLDHVVLVKVASTAVVTHMLGGTRDQVIDAVSQAWVDGQSLRTYRHAPNAGSRKSWAAGDATSRAVRLALITMSGEMGYPGVLSAPKWGFYDVLFKGNQFGLHQGYGSYVMENVLFKISYPAEFHAQTAVECAMKLHGQVKGRLEEIDRIELTTHESAIRIISKVGALNNPADRDHCLQYMVAVPLIFGRLIAEDYEDDVAADPRIDALRSKMVVQEDKRYSREYLEADKRSIANAIQIFFKDGTHTAKVEVEYPVGHRRRREEGIPLLVDKFQHNLATRFPAKRVSDILALCQDGPRLAATPVHAFMDLLVI
;
A
#
# COMPACT_ATOMS: atom_id res chain seq x y z
N MET A 1 51.32 -6.85 -13.94
CA MET A 1 49.94 -6.57 -13.43
C MET A 1 49.96 -6.91 -11.94
N SER A 2 49.95 -5.92 -11.06
CA SER A 2 49.82 -6.17 -9.62
C SER A 2 48.43 -6.80 -9.40
N ALA A 3 48.42 -7.99 -8.82
CA ALA A 3 47.15 -8.56 -8.35
C ALA A 3 46.51 -7.53 -7.41
N ASN A 4 45.27 -7.07 -7.72
CA ASN A 4 44.50 -6.30 -6.78
C ASN A 4 44.27 -7.19 -5.55
N VAL A 5 44.97 -6.88 -4.46
CA VAL A 5 44.75 -7.51 -3.16
C VAL A 5 43.61 -6.74 -2.51
N ASP A 6 42.48 -7.41 -2.26
CA ASP A 6 41.39 -6.81 -1.50
C ASP A 6 41.83 -6.53 -0.06
N VAL A 7 41.71 -5.31 0.36
CA VAL A 7 41.91 -4.92 1.76
C VAL A 7 40.66 -5.30 2.54
N ASN A 8 40.73 -6.39 3.31
CA ASN A 8 39.60 -6.87 4.12
C ASN A 8 39.39 -5.99 5.36
N HIS A 9 38.97 -4.76 5.12
CA HIS A 9 38.58 -3.80 6.18
C HIS A 9 37.08 -3.59 6.11
N ARG A 10 36.38 -3.83 7.22
CA ARG A 10 34.94 -3.58 7.32
C ARG A 10 34.69 -2.07 7.40
N PRO A 11 33.98 -1.46 6.45
CA PRO A 11 33.72 -0.02 6.47
C PRO A 11 32.71 0.35 7.56
N ASP A 12 32.58 1.66 7.83
CA ASP A 12 31.43 2.19 8.57
C ASP A 12 30.13 1.91 7.78
N PRO A 13 28.99 1.79 8.46
CA PRO A 13 27.72 1.60 7.80
C PRO A 13 27.35 2.74 6.85
N ASP A 14 26.74 2.42 5.71
CA ASP A 14 26.15 3.41 4.82
C ASP A 14 25.22 4.35 5.60
N GLN A 15 25.32 5.66 5.35
CA GLN A 15 24.60 6.67 6.13
C GLN A 15 23.08 6.46 6.14
N VAL A 16 22.51 5.97 5.04
CA VAL A 16 21.08 5.64 4.94
C VAL A 16 20.66 4.61 6.00
N LEU A 17 21.50 3.62 6.29
CA LEU A 17 21.20 2.60 7.31
C LEU A 17 21.23 3.23 8.71
N VAL A 18 22.20 4.10 8.93
CA VAL A 18 22.38 4.85 10.19
C VAL A 18 21.17 5.75 10.44
N ASP A 19 20.79 6.55 9.46
CA ASP A 19 19.67 7.49 9.58
C ASP A 19 18.34 6.79 9.86
N ILE A 20 18.09 5.65 9.20
CA ILE A 20 16.90 4.82 9.46
C ILE A 20 16.92 4.27 10.90
N ALA A 21 18.05 3.74 11.35
CA ALA A 21 18.17 3.18 12.70
C ALA A 21 18.01 4.26 13.78
N ASP A 22 18.64 5.42 13.60
CA ASP A 22 18.52 6.55 14.51
C ASP A 22 17.08 7.05 14.59
N TYR A 23 16.41 7.15 13.46
CA TYR A 23 15.00 7.52 13.41
C TYR A 23 14.11 6.52 14.16
N VAL A 24 14.24 5.24 13.86
CA VAL A 24 13.40 4.21 14.47
C VAL A 24 13.62 4.10 15.98
N CYS A 25 14.89 4.16 16.42
CA CYS A 25 15.22 3.96 17.84
C CYS A 25 15.01 5.21 18.69
N ASN A 26 15.30 6.40 18.15
CA ASN A 26 15.47 7.60 18.97
C ASN A 26 14.45 8.70 18.69
N HIS A 27 13.77 8.70 17.53
CA HIS A 27 12.86 9.80 17.20
C HIS A 27 11.46 9.56 17.83
N PRO A 28 10.99 10.44 18.72
CA PRO A 28 9.64 10.33 19.28
C PRO A 28 8.59 10.81 18.27
N ILE A 29 7.49 10.10 18.15
CA ILE A 29 6.35 10.57 17.36
C ILE A 29 5.42 11.37 18.28
N THR A 30 5.39 12.68 18.08
CA THR A 30 4.63 13.63 18.90
C THR A 30 3.52 14.34 18.14
N SER A 31 3.44 14.15 16.81
CA SER A 31 2.39 14.76 15.98
C SER A 31 1.05 14.07 16.22
N GLU A 32 0.11 14.80 16.83
CA GLU A 32 -1.26 14.32 17.00
C GLU A 32 -1.94 14.04 15.64
N ALA A 33 -1.66 14.90 14.65
CA ALA A 33 -2.18 14.72 13.29
C ALA A 33 -1.70 13.41 12.65
N ALA A 34 -0.42 13.04 12.87
CA ALA A 34 0.11 11.78 12.37
C ALA A 34 -0.50 10.57 13.09
N LEU A 35 -0.66 10.61 14.40
CA LEU A 35 -1.24 9.52 15.19
C LEU A 35 -2.74 9.35 14.87
N ASP A 36 -3.48 10.42 14.69
CA ASP A 36 -4.88 10.36 14.29
C ASP A 36 -5.03 9.85 12.85
N THR A 37 -4.18 10.30 11.93
CA THR A 37 -4.14 9.76 10.57
C THR A 37 -3.76 8.27 10.55
N ALA A 38 -2.82 7.83 11.38
CA ALA A 38 -2.46 6.42 11.51
C ALA A 38 -3.64 5.56 12.00
N ARG A 39 -4.46 6.10 12.92
CA ARG A 39 -5.69 5.45 13.38
C ARG A 39 -6.70 5.26 12.23
N TYR A 40 -6.93 6.28 11.40
CA TYR A 40 -7.78 6.15 10.22
C TYR A 40 -7.17 5.20 9.18
N CYS A 41 -5.86 5.24 8.99
CA CYS A 41 -5.14 4.33 8.12
C CYS A 41 -5.28 2.86 8.58
N LEU A 42 -5.20 2.60 9.88
CA LEU A 42 -5.46 1.28 10.47
C LEU A 42 -6.88 0.79 10.17
N MET A 43 -7.89 1.66 10.38
CA MET A 43 -9.29 1.33 10.09
C MET A 43 -9.49 0.99 8.61
N ASP A 44 -9.03 1.87 7.72
CA ASP A 44 -9.16 1.70 6.27
C ASP A 44 -8.48 0.42 5.79
N THR A 45 -7.26 0.19 6.23
CA THR A 45 -6.43 -0.95 5.84
C THR A 45 -7.00 -2.29 6.32
N LEU A 46 -7.43 -2.37 7.57
CA LEU A 46 -8.10 -3.57 8.11
C LEU A 46 -9.43 -3.82 7.39
N GLY A 47 -10.20 -2.77 7.13
CA GLY A 47 -11.44 -2.88 6.37
C GLY A 47 -11.22 -3.47 4.97
N CYS A 48 -10.19 -3.03 4.27
CA CYS A 48 -9.81 -3.59 2.97
C CYS A 48 -9.47 -5.08 3.08
N GLY A 49 -8.73 -5.48 4.10
CA GLY A 49 -8.39 -6.88 4.35
C GLY A 49 -9.63 -7.75 4.61
N LEU A 50 -10.58 -7.26 5.40
CA LEU A 50 -11.82 -7.99 5.70
C LEU A 50 -12.70 -8.15 4.45
N LEU A 51 -12.81 -7.12 3.61
CA LEU A 51 -13.52 -7.21 2.34
C LEU A 51 -12.86 -8.23 1.39
N ALA A 52 -11.51 -8.27 1.36
CA ALA A 52 -10.77 -9.21 0.52
C ALA A 52 -11.04 -10.69 0.83
N LEU A 53 -11.45 -11.00 2.06
CA LEU A 53 -11.81 -12.37 2.46
C LEU A 53 -13.06 -12.93 1.75
N ARG A 54 -13.79 -12.12 0.99
CA ARG A 54 -14.90 -12.56 0.14
C ARG A 54 -14.42 -13.17 -1.19
N PHE A 55 -13.16 -12.98 -1.55
CA PHE A 55 -12.61 -13.41 -2.83
C PHE A 55 -11.84 -14.71 -2.67
N PRO A 56 -12.30 -15.84 -3.27
CA PRO A 56 -11.63 -17.15 -3.18
C PRO A 56 -10.19 -17.10 -3.67
N GLU A 57 -9.90 -16.28 -4.67
CA GLU A 57 -8.54 -16.10 -5.20
C GLU A 57 -7.56 -15.51 -4.16
N CYS A 58 -8.06 -14.74 -3.21
CA CYS A 58 -7.30 -14.26 -2.06
C CYS A 58 -7.17 -15.36 -0.99
N THR A 59 -8.30 -15.94 -0.60
CA THR A 59 -8.35 -16.84 0.57
C THR A 59 -7.64 -18.16 0.34
N LYS A 60 -7.46 -18.62 -0.90
CA LYS A 60 -6.70 -19.84 -1.23
C LYS A 60 -5.24 -19.82 -0.77
N HIS A 61 -4.69 -18.65 -0.51
CA HIS A 61 -3.30 -18.47 -0.08
C HIS A 61 -3.11 -18.45 1.43
N LEU A 62 -4.21 -18.33 2.19
CA LEU A 62 -4.16 -18.13 3.64
C LEU A 62 -3.97 -19.45 4.40
N GLY A 63 -3.38 -19.33 5.59
CA GLY A 63 -3.17 -20.46 6.49
C GLY A 63 -1.71 -20.91 6.55
N PRO A 64 -1.40 -21.93 7.36
CA PRO A 64 -0.04 -22.41 7.55
C PRO A 64 0.53 -23.01 6.25
N ILE A 65 1.84 -22.86 6.03
CA ILE A 65 2.53 -23.46 4.86
C ILE A 65 2.36 -24.99 4.88
N VAL A 66 2.50 -25.59 6.06
CA VAL A 66 2.26 -27.01 6.25
C VAL A 66 0.93 -27.19 6.95
N PRO A 67 -0.09 -27.79 6.30
CA PRO A 67 -1.40 -28.02 6.93
C PRO A 67 -1.29 -28.75 8.28
N GLY A 68 -2.07 -28.30 9.27
CA GLY A 68 -2.06 -28.89 10.61
C GLY A 68 -0.97 -28.34 11.53
N THR A 69 -0.12 -27.43 11.09
CA THR A 69 0.84 -26.74 11.98
C THR A 69 0.09 -25.94 13.04
N LEU A 70 0.45 -26.16 14.32
CA LEU A 70 -0.05 -25.41 15.45
C LEU A 70 1.07 -24.54 16.02
N VAL A 71 0.79 -23.26 16.24
CA VAL A 71 1.75 -22.31 16.79
C VAL A 71 1.25 -21.80 18.13
N PRO A 72 1.80 -22.24 19.28
CA PRO A 72 1.46 -21.72 20.59
C PRO A 72 1.70 -20.20 20.64
N HIS A 73 0.73 -19.46 21.11
CA HIS A 73 0.79 -17.99 21.20
C HIS A 73 1.07 -17.28 19.84
N GLY A 74 0.69 -17.91 18.72
CA GLY A 74 0.86 -17.35 17.38
C GLY A 74 0.04 -16.08 17.14
N ALA A 75 0.39 -15.35 16.08
CA ALA A 75 -0.35 -14.18 15.64
C ALA A 75 -1.67 -14.54 14.96
N ARG A 76 -2.71 -13.76 15.22
CA ARG A 76 -4.03 -13.88 14.59
C ARG A 76 -4.06 -13.20 13.23
N VAL A 77 -4.79 -13.78 12.30
CA VAL A 77 -5.12 -13.14 11.02
C VAL A 77 -6.55 -12.58 11.09
N PRO A 78 -6.73 -11.26 10.93
CA PRO A 78 -8.05 -10.62 11.07
C PRO A 78 -9.11 -11.25 10.17
N GLY A 79 -10.32 -11.39 10.71
CA GLY A 79 -11.47 -11.97 10.01
C GLY A 79 -11.41 -13.48 9.81
N THR A 80 -10.46 -14.19 10.45
CA THR A 80 -10.28 -15.64 10.36
C THR A 80 -10.14 -16.27 11.74
N GLN A 81 -10.01 -17.61 11.77
CA GLN A 81 -9.63 -18.36 12.99
C GLN A 81 -8.12 -18.70 12.99
N LEU A 82 -7.37 -18.25 11.99
CA LEU A 82 -5.97 -18.61 11.83
C LEU A 82 -5.11 -18.02 12.94
N CYS A 83 -4.21 -18.88 13.45
CA CYS A 83 -3.20 -18.53 14.45
C CYS A 83 -1.87 -19.10 13.94
N LEU A 84 -0.98 -18.23 13.50
CA LEU A 84 0.20 -18.59 12.72
C LEU A 84 1.48 -18.07 13.36
N ASP A 85 2.63 -18.59 12.92
CA ASP A 85 3.89 -17.95 13.20
C ASP A 85 3.93 -16.51 12.64
N PRO A 86 4.74 -15.60 13.21
CA PRO A 86 4.68 -14.19 12.83
C PRO A 86 5.07 -13.93 11.36
N VAL A 87 5.89 -14.79 10.75
CA VAL A 87 6.30 -14.63 9.33
C VAL A 87 5.13 -14.94 8.40
N LYS A 88 4.45 -16.08 8.63
CA LYS A 88 3.29 -16.44 7.81
C LYS A 88 2.08 -15.55 8.09
N ALA A 89 1.87 -15.16 9.34
CA ALA A 89 0.82 -14.19 9.68
C ALA A 89 1.04 -12.84 8.99
N ALA A 90 2.27 -12.35 8.94
CA ALA A 90 2.62 -11.12 8.23
C ALA A 90 2.31 -11.24 6.72
N TRP A 91 2.60 -12.41 6.13
CA TRP A 91 2.26 -12.68 4.73
C TRP A 91 0.75 -12.66 4.51
N ASP A 92 -0.01 -13.37 5.34
CA ASP A 92 -1.47 -13.49 5.21
C ASP A 92 -2.15 -12.12 5.40
N ILE A 93 -1.79 -11.38 6.46
CA ILE A 93 -2.32 -10.05 6.73
C ILE A 93 -1.97 -9.09 5.59
N GLY A 94 -0.71 -9.08 5.13
CA GLY A 94 -0.27 -8.23 4.03
C GLY A 94 -0.97 -8.57 2.71
N ALA A 95 -1.23 -9.85 2.44
CA ALA A 95 -1.94 -10.29 1.25
C ALA A 95 -3.42 -9.82 1.25
N ILE A 96 -4.16 -10.02 2.35
CA ILE A 96 -5.56 -9.57 2.42
C ILE A 96 -5.68 -8.06 2.34
N ILE A 97 -4.79 -7.31 3.00
CA ILE A 97 -4.78 -5.84 2.98
C ILE A 97 -4.64 -5.31 1.55
N ARG A 98 -3.71 -5.90 0.79
CA ARG A 98 -3.33 -5.41 -0.53
C ARG A 98 -4.15 -5.99 -1.68
N TRP A 99 -4.96 -7.02 -1.42
CA TRP A 99 -5.63 -7.81 -2.46
C TRP A 99 -6.42 -6.97 -3.46
N LEU A 100 -7.23 -6.05 -2.96
CA LEU A 100 -8.16 -5.24 -3.75
C LEU A 100 -7.58 -3.94 -4.29
N ASP A 101 -6.29 -3.65 -4.03
CA ASP A 101 -5.69 -2.34 -4.35
C ASP A 101 -6.52 -1.17 -3.80
N TYR A 102 -7.01 -1.30 -2.57
CA TYR A 102 -7.99 -0.37 -1.97
C TYR A 102 -7.52 0.27 -0.65
N ASN A 103 -6.32 -0.08 -0.18
CA ASN A 103 -5.64 0.55 0.93
C ASN A 103 -4.98 1.89 0.51
N ASP A 104 -4.35 2.59 1.44
CA ASP A 104 -3.72 3.90 1.23
C ASP A 104 -2.75 3.96 0.04
N THR A 105 -2.30 5.17 -0.29
CA THR A 105 -1.31 5.38 -1.34
C THR A 105 -0.39 6.56 -0.98
N TRP A 106 0.86 6.45 -1.40
CA TRP A 106 1.85 7.52 -1.41
C TRP A 106 2.36 7.74 -2.83
N LEU A 107 2.31 8.99 -3.31
CA LEU A 107 2.74 9.36 -4.66
C LEU A 107 3.92 10.31 -4.60
N ALA A 108 5.03 9.91 -5.22
CA ALA A 108 6.28 10.65 -5.29
C ALA A 108 7.06 10.23 -6.54
N ALA A 109 8.41 10.32 -6.55
CA ALA A 109 9.22 9.75 -7.63
C ALA A 109 9.03 8.23 -7.75
N GLU A 110 8.88 7.54 -6.62
CA GLU A 110 8.27 6.22 -6.53
C GLU A 110 6.89 6.35 -5.88
N TRP A 111 5.95 5.50 -6.27
CA TRP A 111 4.64 5.37 -5.62
C TRP A 111 4.55 4.03 -4.91
N GLY A 112 3.69 3.96 -3.90
CA GLY A 112 3.52 2.75 -3.12
C GLY A 112 2.36 2.88 -2.14
N HIS A 113 2.24 1.88 -1.30
CA HIS A 113 1.18 1.75 -0.31
C HIS A 113 1.83 1.54 1.07
N PRO A 114 2.12 2.61 1.82
CA PRO A 114 2.86 2.45 3.08
C PRO A 114 2.12 1.61 4.12
N SER A 115 0.80 1.51 4.07
CA SER A 115 0.05 0.58 4.93
C SER A 115 0.33 -0.91 4.65
N ASP A 116 1.00 -1.25 3.55
CA ASP A 116 1.52 -2.59 3.27
C ASP A 116 2.47 -3.10 4.37
N ASN A 117 3.08 -2.18 5.15
CA ASN A 117 3.90 -2.51 6.30
C ASN A 117 3.10 -3.09 7.48
N LEU A 118 1.78 -2.85 7.54
CA LEU A 118 0.94 -3.26 8.65
C LEU A 118 0.94 -4.78 8.86
N GLY A 119 1.09 -5.58 7.79
CA GLY A 119 1.18 -7.03 7.91
C GLY A 119 2.29 -7.48 8.86
N GLY A 120 3.51 -6.99 8.66
CA GLY A 120 4.64 -7.29 9.53
C GLY A 120 4.52 -6.70 10.93
N ILE A 121 4.05 -5.44 11.02
CA ILE A 121 3.86 -4.72 12.29
C ILE A 121 2.83 -5.46 13.16
N LEU A 122 1.66 -5.73 12.63
CA LEU A 122 0.56 -6.29 13.40
C LEU A 122 0.79 -7.75 13.80
N ALA A 123 1.34 -8.57 12.88
CA ALA A 123 1.70 -9.94 13.18
C ALA A 123 2.76 -10.04 14.29
N THR A 124 3.80 -9.20 14.20
CA THR A 124 4.86 -9.17 15.22
C THR A 124 4.33 -8.67 16.56
N ALA A 125 3.55 -7.60 16.57
CA ALA A 125 3.00 -7.01 17.80
C ALA A 125 2.04 -7.98 18.52
N ASP A 126 1.18 -8.70 17.79
CA ASP A 126 0.25 -9.67 18.36
C ASP A 126 0.99 -10.89 18.93
N TRP A 127 1.92 -11.47 18.16
CA TRP A 127 2.75 -12.58 18.61
C TRP A 127 3.56 -12.23 19.86
N LEU A 128 4.23 -11.06 19.88
CA LEU A 128 4.97 -10.57 21.04
C LEU A 128 4.05 -10.36 22.26
N SER A 129 2.88 -9.77 22.05
CA SER A 129 1.93 -9.51 23.13
C SER A 129 1.45 -10.82 23.76
N ARG A 130 1.13 -11.82 22.95
CA ARG A 130 0.70 -13.14 23.44
C ARG A 130 1.81 -13.88 24.18
N THR A 131 3.02 -13.84 23.64
CA THR A 131 4.20 -14.44 24.27
C THR A 131 4.50 -13.77 25.61
N ARG A 132 4.52 -12.42 25.65
CA ARG A 132 4.74 -11.65 26.89
C ARG A 132 3.68 -11.96 27.97
N VAL A 133 2.41 -12.00 27.57
CA VAL A 133 1.33 -12.35 28.52
C VAL A 133 1.50 -13.77 29.08
N ALA A 134 1.86 -14.74 28.23
CA ALA A 134 2.16 -16.09 28.67
C ALA A 134 3.35 -16.18 29.64
N GLU A 135 4.30 -15.25 29.53
CA GLU A 135 5.45 -15.10 30.42
C GLU A 135 5.17 -14.19 31.63
N GLY A 136 3.95 -13.71 31.82
CA GLY A 136 3.58 -12.79 32.92
C GLY A 136 4.11 -11.37 32.74
N LYS A 137 4.47 -10.95 31.54
CA LYS A 137 4.96 -9.62 31.17
C LYS A 137 3.86 -8.77 30.56
N ALA A 138 4.01 -7.44 30.60
CA ALA A 138 3.09 -6.50 29.97
C ALA A 138 3.09 -6.67 28.43
N PRO A 139 1.92 -6.73 27.77
CA PRO A 139 1.81 -6.77 26.32
C PRO A 139 2.19 -5.43 25.67
N LEU A 140 2.38 -5.42 24.36
CA LEU A 140 2.34 -4.20 23.56
C LEU A 140 0.91 -3.66 23.49
N THR A 141 0.78 -2.36 23.29
CA THR A 141 -0.50 -1.67 23.11
C THR A 141 -0.70 -1.23 21.65
N MET A 142 -1.89 -0.82 21.30
CA MET A 142 -2.16 -0.27 19.96
C MET A 142 -1.44 1.07 19.73
N ALA A 143 -1.04 1.80 20.81
CA ALA A 143 -0.15 2.95 20.67
C ALA A 143 1.19 2.56 20.03
N ASP A 144 1.78 1.42 20.42
CA ASP A 144 3.02 0.92 19.83
C ASP A 144 2.84 0.59 18.35
N VAL A 145 1.69 0.04 17.98
CA VAL A 145 1.33 -0.25 16.57
C VAL A 145 1.20 1.03 15.76
N LEU A 146 0.47 2.05 16.27
CA LEU A 146 0.28 3.32 15.58
C LEU A 146 1.62 4.06 15.37
N VAL A 147 2.48 4.08 16.37
CA VAL A 147 3.84 4.65 16.27
C VAL A 147 4.67 3.90 15.23
N ALA A 148 4.63 2.56 15.22
CA ALA A 148 5.33 1.75 14.22
C ALA A 148 4.81 2.02 12.81
N MET A 149 3.50 2.19 12.64
CA MET A 149 2.90 2.57 11.35
C MET A 149 3.42 3.94 10.88
N VAL A 150 3.44 4.96 11.74
CA VAL A 150 3.98 6.28 11.39
C VAL A 150 5.43 6.15 10.93
N LYS A 151 6.26 5.43 11.69
CA LYS A 151 7.68 5.24 11.37
C LYS A 151 7.89 4.48 10.05
N ALA A 152 7.14 3.42 9.81
CA ALA A 152 7.22 2.66 8.56
C ALA A 152 6.78 3.48 7.35
N HIS A 153 5.68 4.26 7.47
CA HIS A 153 5.24 5.18 6.44
C HIS A 153 6.32 6.20 6.09
N GLU A 154 6.94 6.78 7.12
CA GLU A 154 7.98 7.79 6.93
C GLU A 154 9.21 7.22 6.23
N ILE A 155 9.75 6.08 6.68
CA ILE A 155 10.91 5.44 6.03
C ILE A 155 10.61 5.14 4.56
N GLN A 156 9.48 4.47 4.29
CA GLN A 156 9.10 4.13 2.93
C GLN A 156 8.88 5.36 2.06
N GLY A 157 8.15 6.34 2.58
CA GLY A 157 7.74 7.50 1.80
C GLY A 157 8.87 8.50 1.57
N VAL A 158 9.77 8.73 2.53
CA VAL A 158 10.94 9.61 2.36
C VAL A 158 11.90 9.01 1.35
N LEU A 159 12.20 7.71 1.42
CA LEU A 159 12.98 7.02 0.39
C LEU A 159 12.36 7.13 -1.01
N ALA A 160 11.03 7.14 -1.09
CA ALA A 160 10.29 7.24 -2.34
C ALA A 160 10.21 8.67 -2.91
N LEU A 161 10.47 9.73 -2.12
CA LEU A 161 10.29 11.12 -2.56
C LEU A 161 11.08 11.43 -3.82
N GLU A 162 12.35 11.03 -3.87
CA GLU A 162 13.29 11.40 -4.92
C GLU A 162 13.83 10.19 -5.69
N ASN A 163 13.62 8.98 -5.19
CA ASN A 163 14.20 7.76 -5.73
C ASN A 163 13.16 6.89 -6.44
N SER A 164 13.32 6.74 -7.74
CA SER A 164 12.38 5.98 -8.57
C SER A 164 12.87 4.56 -8.84
N PHE A 165 12.40 3.59 -8.09
CA PHE A 165 12.73 2.17 -8.22
C PHE A 165 12.11 1.56 -9.50
N ASN A 166 10.93 2.03 -9.88
CA ASN A 166 10.27 1.56 -11.10
C ASN A 166 11.07 1.89 -12.37
N ARG A 167 11.85 2.97 -12.41
CA ARG A 167 12.69 3.35 -13.54
C ARG A 167 13.91 2.44 -13.75
N VAL A 168 14.27 1.68 -12.74
CA VAL A 168 15.31 0.64 -12.82
C VAL A 168 14.73 -0.79 -12.86
N GLY A 169 13.40 -0.93 -12.97
CA GLY A 169 12.73 -2.21 -13.11
C GLY A 169 12.40 -2.92 -11.80
N LEU A 170 12.61 -2.25 -10.65
CA LEU A 170 12.25 -2.75 -9.34
C LEU A 170 10.84 -2.34 -8.95
N ASP A 171 10.18 -3.17 -8.15
CA ASP A 171 8.88 -2.86 -7.57
C ASP A 171 9.03 -2.08 -6.25
N HIS A 172 8.09 -1.19 -5.97
CA HIS A 172 8.06 -0.38 -4.75
C HIS A 172 8.05 -1.21 -3.45
N VAL A 173 7.67 -2.49 -3.50
CA VAL A 173 7.67 -3.37 -2.32
C VAL A 173 9.08 -3.62 -1.74
N VAL A 174 10.15 -3.26 -2.46
CA VAL A 174 11.49 -3.21 -1.86
C VAL A 174 11.51 -2.26 -0.65
N LEU A 175 10.82 -1.14 -0.75
CA LEU A 175 10.72 -0.14 0.33
C LEU A 175 9.84 -0.63 1.49
N VAL A 176 8.78 -1.41 1.20
CA VAL A 176 7.99 -2.10 2.23
C VAL A 176 8.88 -3.03 3.05
N LYS A 177 9.73 -3.84 2.37
CA LYS A 177 10.65 -4.74 3.06
C LYS A 177 11.63 -3.97 3.95
N VAL A 178 12.23 -2.90 3.46
CA VAL A 178 13.19 -2.07 4.21
C VAL A 178 12.52 -1.43 5.43
N ALA A 179 11.40 -0.76 5.25
CA ALA A 179 10.69 -0.07 6.33
C ALA A 179 10.16 -1.04 7.39
N SER A 180 9.51 -2.13 6.95
CA SER A 180 9.04 -3.18 7.88
C SER A 180 10.20 -3.80 8.66
N THR A 181 11.36 -4.06 8.03
CA THR A 181 12.52 -4.64 8.73
C THR A 181 12.99 -3.72 9.86
N ALA A 182 13.10 -2.43 9.60
CA ALA A 182 13.55 -1.46 10.61
C ALA A 182 12.62 -1.43 11.83
N VAL A 183 11.30 -1.24 11.59
CA VAL A 183 10.34 -1.11 12.69
C VAL A 183 10.12 -2.42 13.44
N VAL A 184 10.07 -3.54 12.74
CA VAL A 184 9.90 -4.87 13.36
C VAL A 184 11.10 -5.24 14.22
N THR A 185 12.34 -4.98 13.76
CA THR A 185 13.55 -5.24 14.55
C THR A 185 13.51 -4.44 15.85
N HIS A 186 13.14 -3.17 15.79
CA HIS A 186 13.00 -2.34 16.99
C HIS A 186 11.88 -2.86 17.91
N MET A 187 10.73 -3.27 17.38
CA MET A 187 9.63 -3.87 18.17
C MET A 187 10.04 -5.15 18.89
N LEU A 188 10.92 -5.95 18.29
CA LEU A 188 11.51 -7.15 18.89
C LEU A 188 12.51 -6.81 20.04
N GLY A 189 12.78 -5.54 20.27
CA GLY A 189 13.76 -5.09 21.28
C GLY A 189 15.18 -4.96 20.74
N GLY A 190 15.36 -4.93 19.43
CA GLY A 190 16.65 -4.77 18.77
C GLY A 190 17.29 -3.42 19.10
N THR A 191 18.60 -3.44 19.33
CA THR A 191 19.43 -2.24 19.52
C THR A 191 19.55 -1.48 18.20
N ARG A 192 20.06 -0.23 18.27
CA ARG A 192 20.37 0.58 17.08
C ARG A 192 21.24 -0.19 16.07
N ASP A 193 22.30 -0.83 16.54
CA ASP A 193 23.22 -1.58 15.68
C ASP A 193 22.53 -2.81 15.05
N GLN A 194 21.66 -3.49 15.80
CA GLN A 194 20.85 -4.57 15.26
C GLN A 194 19.83 -4.08 14.21
N VAL A 195 19.30 -2.86 14.36
CA VAL A 195 18.45 -2.27 13.30
C VAL A 195 19.27 -1.97 12.05
N ILE A 196 20.50 -1.43 12.18
CA ILE A 196 21.45 -1.25 11.06
C ILE A 196 21.70 -2.58 10.35
N ASP A 197 22.03 -3.62 11.11
CA ASP A 197 22.32 -4.94 10.57
C ASP A 197 21.10 -5.53 9.84
N ALA A 198 19.91 -5.48 10.44
CA ALA A 198 18.68 -5.99 9.84
C ALA A 198 18.29 -5.25 8.58
N VAL A 199 18.39 -3.91 8.57
CA VAL A 199 18.09 -3.10 7.37
C VAL A 199 19.08 -3.40 6.26
N SER A 200 20.35 -3.63 6.59
CA SER A 200 21.35 -4.05 5.60
C SER A 200 20.99 -5.40 4.95
N GLN A 201 20.51 -6.35 5.74
CA GLN A 201 19.99 -7.64 5.24
C GLN A 201 18.81 -7.44 4.30
N ALA A 202 17.92 -6.47 4.57
CA ALA A 202 16.80 -6.17 3.68
C ALA A 202 17.24 -5.65 2.30
N TRP A 203 18.37 -4.98 2.22
CA TRP A 203 18.94 -4.56 0.94
C TRP A 203 19.67 -5.68 0.21
N VAL A 204 20.25 -6.63 0.92
CA VAL A 204 20.90 -7.83 0.32
C VAL A 204 19.86 -8.81 -0.21
N ASP A 205 18.78 -9.04 0.55
CA ASP A 205 17.76 -10.05 0.21
C ASP A 205 17.08 -9.72 -1.12
N GLY A 206 16.92 -10.73 -1.98
CA GLY A 206 16.46 -10.61 -3.36
C GLY A 206 15.31 -9.61 -3.59
N GLN A 207 15.47 -8.74 -4.56
CA GLN A 207 14.52 -7.66 -4.85
C GLN A 207 13.44 -8.10 -5.82
N SER A 208 12.22 -7.58 -5.65
CA SER A 208 11.11 -7.86 -6.55
C SER A 208 11.25 -7.10 -7.86
N LEU A 209 11.22 -7.83 -8.98
CA LEU A 209 11.09 -7.24 -10.31
C LEU A 209 9.66 -6.76 -10.54
N ARG A 210 9.50 -5.66 -11.26
CA ARG A 210 8.19 -5.03 -11.50
C ARG A 210 7.39 -5.66 -12.64
N THR A 211 7.91 -6.67 -13.34
CA THR A 211 7.31 -7.25 -14.55
C THR A 211 5.83 -7.66 -14.37
N TYR A 212 5.47 -8.16 -13.19
CA TYR A 212 4.11 -8.64 -12.89
C TYR A 212 3.04 -7.52 -12.73
N ARG A 213 3.45 -6.26 -12.88
CA ARG A 213 2.52 -5.10 -12.91
C ARG A 213 2.30 -4.54 -14.30
N HIS A 214 3.03 -5.04 -15.29
CA HIS A 214 3.01 -4.51 -16.65
C HIS A 214 2.49 -5.53 -17.64
N ALA A 215 1.74 -5.05 -18.64
CA ALA A 215 1.34 -5.86 -19.77
C ALA A 215 2.57 -6.39 -20.54
N PRO A 216 2.53 -7.64 -21.04
CA PRO A 216 1.42 -8.58 -20.99
C PRO A 216 1.45 -9.49 -19.73
N ASN A 217 2.33 -9.23 -18.74
CA ASN A 217 2.59 -10.10 -17.59
C ASN A 217 1.84 -9.69 -16.31
N ALA A 218 0.91 -8.73 -16.37
CA ALA A 218 0.14 -8.35 -15.21
C ALA A 218 -0.64 -9.54 -14.62
N GLY A 219 -0.54 -9.73 -13.30
CA GLY A 219 -1.13 -10.89 -12.65
C GLY A 219 -1.28 -10.73 -11.14
N SER A 220 -1.87 -11.74 -10.49
CA SER A 220 -2.26 -11.72 -9.08
C SER A 220 -1.12 -11.48 -8.09
N ARG A 221 0.16 -11.71 -8.50
CA ARG A 221 1.32 -11.39 -7.64
C ARG A 221 1.30 -9.93 -7.16
N LYS A 222 0.79 -8.99 -7.96
CA LYS A 222 0.67 -7.58 -7.55
C LYS A 222 -0.12 -7.39 -6.26
N SER A 223 -1.08 -8.29 -6.00
CA SER A 223 -1.96 -8.24 -4.82
C SER A 223 -1.35 -8.85 -3.56
N TRP A 224 -0.33 -9.74 -3.68
CA TRP A 224 0.31 -10.38 -2.52
C TRP A 224 1.81 -10.07 -2.40
N ALA A 225 2.40 -9.33 -3.34
CA ALA A 225 3.83 -8.96 -3.29
C ALA A 225 4.20 -8.15 -2.04
N ALA A 226 3.27 -7.32 -1.54
CA ALA A 226 3.46 -6.59 -0.29
C ALA A 226 3.48 -7.53 0.91
N GLY A 227 2.58 -8.52 0.95
CA GLY A 227 2.58 -9.58 1.96
C GLY A 227 3.90 -10.36 1.97
N ASP A 228 4.42 -10.72 0.79
CA ASP A 228 5.74 -11.36 0.64
C ASP A 228 6.85 -10.44 1.19
N ALA A 229 6.84 -9.15 0.86
CA ALA A 229 7.87 -8.20 1.30
C ALA A 229 7.88 -8.00 2.82
N THR A 230 6.73 -7.76 3.44
CA THR A 230 6.64 -7.53 4.89
C THR A 230 6.90 -8.82 5.70
N SER A 231 6.54 -9.99 5.17
CA SER A 231 6.88 -11.27 5.79
C SER A 231 8.38 -11.59 5.74
N ARG A 232 9.04 -11.26 4.64
CA ARG A 232 10.52 -11.33 4.54
C ARG A 232 11.19 -10.43 5.57
N ALA A 233 10.64 -9.23 5.78
CA ALA A 233 11.11 -8.28 6.78
C ALA A 233 11.07 -8.89 8.19
N VAL A 234 9.95 -9.53 8.58
CA VAL A 234 9.83 -10.22 9.87
C VAL A 234 10.87 -11.33 10.00
N ARG A 235 11.05 -12.14 8.94
CA ARG A 235 12.06 -13.22 8.93
C ARG A 235 13.49 -12.67 9.10
N LEU A 236 13.84 -11.59 8.38
CA LEU A 236 15.17 -10.98 8.46
C LEU A 236 15.43 -10.38 9.84
N ALA A 237 14.42 -9.71 10.43
CA ALA A 237 14.49 -9.21 11.79
C ALA A 237 14.76 -10.33 12.81
N LEU A 238 14.03 -11.45 12.73
CA LEU A 238 14.24 -12.61 13.61
C LEU A 238 15.62 -13.24 13.44
N ILE A 239 16.13 -13.33 12.21
CA ILE A 239 17.50 -13.83 11.93
C ILE A 239 18.54 -12.90 12.58
N THR A 240 18.41 -11.59 12.41
CA THR A 240 19.32 -10.63 13.04
C THR A 240 19.25 -10.69 14.58
N MET A 241 18.03 -10.81 15.13
CA MET A 241 17.85 -10.96 16.59
C MET A 241 18.42 -12.25 17.16
N SER A 242 18.66 -13.27 16.33
CA SER A 242 19.38 -14.48 16.73
C SER A 242 20.91 -14.32 16.73
N GLY A 243 21.42 -13.14 16.39
CA GLY A 243 22.85 -12.81 16.41
C GLY A 243 23.53 -12.80 15.04
N GLU A 244 22.76 -12.83 13.93
CA GLU A 244 23.34 -12.74 12.59
C GLU A 244 23.80 -11.31 12.29
N MET A 245 24.95 -11.21 11.62
CA MET A 245 25.58 -9.95 11.25
C MET A 245 24.94 -9.27 10.05
N GLY A 246 25.09 -7.95 9.95
CA GLY A 246 24.74 -7.17 8.76
C GLY A 246 25.94 -6.85 7.85
N TYR A 247 25.67 -6.06 6.80
CA TYR A 247 26.63 -5.69 5.75
C TYR A 247 26.70 -4.15 5.63
N PRO A 248 27.64 -3.49 6.30
CA PRO A 248 27.66 -2.02 6.44
C PRO A 248 27.70 -1.28 5.10
N GLY A 249 28.45 -1.75 4.12
CA GLY A 249 28.55 -1.16 2.79
C GLY A 249 27.56 -1.73 1.76
N VAL A 250 26.41 -2.24 2.18
CA VAL A 250 25.45 -2.90 1.29
C VAL A 250 24.96 -2.04 0.14
N LEU A 251 24.87 -0.73 0.33
CA LEU A 251 24.46 0.20 -0.73
C LEU A 251 25.65 0.65 -1.57
N SER A 252 26.76 1.01 -0.94
CA SER A 252 27.86 1.73 -1.56
C SER A 252 29.04 0.85 -2.02
N ALA A 253 29.08 -0.43 -1.67
CA ALA A 253 30.21 -1.32 -2.05
C ALA A 253 30.41 -1.35 -3.57
N PRO A 254 31.59 -0.96 -4.08
CA PRO A 254 31.83 -0.93 -5.52
C PRO A 254 31.60 -2.29 -6.16
N LYS A 255 30.89 -2.34 -7.28
CA LYS A 255 30.50 -3.52 -8.07
C LYS A 255 29.49 -4.46 -7.40
N TRP A 256 29.39 -4.49 -6.07
CA TRP A 256 28.62 -5.48 -5.33
C TRP A 256 27.46 -4.87 -4.55
N GLY A 257 27.50 -3.56 -4.29
CA GLY A 257 26.47 -2.83 -3.57
C GLY A 257 25.24 -2.55 -4.44
N PHE A 258 24.14 -2.24 -3.77
CA PHE A 258 22.84 -2.01 -4.37
C PHE A 258 22.88 -0.90 -5.45
N TYR A 259 23.65 0.17 -5.22
CA TYR A 259 23.75 1.28 -6.16
C TYR A 259 24.31 0.85 -7.51
N ASP A 260 25.42 0.10 -7.50
CA ASP A 260 26.05 -0.36 -8.74
C ASP A 260 25.23 -1.47 -9.42
N VAL A 261 24.75 -2.45 -8.63
CA VAL A 261 24.11 -3.66 -9.20
C VAL A 261 22.69 -3.38 -9.68
N LEU A 262 21.89 -2.63 -8.91
CA LEU A 262 20.45 -2.49 -9.17
C LEU A 262 20.00 -1.06 -9.45
N PHE A 263 20.78 -0.04 -9.07
CA PHE A 263 20.37 1.35 -9.20
C PHE A 263 21.16 2.14 -10.25
N LYS A 264 21.81 1.42 -11.17
CA LYS A 264 22.58 1.99 -12.30
C LYS A 264 23.71 2.92 -11.87
N GLY A 265 24.32 2.68 -10.71
CA GLY A 265 25.38 3.50 -10.12
C GLY A 265 24.91 4.80 -9.46
N ASN A 266 23.59 5.07 -9.44
CA ASN A 266 23.08 6.27 -8.78
C ASN A 266 22.95 6.05 -7.26
N GLN A 267 23.26 7.08 -6.49
CA GLN A 267 22.99 7.11 -5.06
C GLN A 267 21.58 7.65 -4.78
N PHE A 268 21.04 7.36 -3.60
CA PHE A 268 19.74 7.91 -3.19
C PHE A 268 19.84 9.41 -2.90
N GLY A 269 18.86 10.17 -3.42
CA GLY A 269 18.58 11.53 -2.96
C GLY A 269 17.73 11.47 -1.69
N LEU A 270 18.14 12.17 -0.65
CA LEU A 270 17.46 12.22 0.65
C LEU A 270 17.58 13.63 1.21
N HIS A 271 16.83 14.57 0.64
CA HIS A 271 16.84 15.97 1.11
C HIS A 271 15.87 16.22 2.26
N GLN A 272 14.88 15.32 2.44
CA GLN A 272 13.94 15.38 3.54
C GLN A 272 14.40 14.48 4.68
N GLY A 273 14.50 15.02 5.91
CA GLY A 273 14.71 14.23 7.11
C GLY A 273 13.47 13.44 7.52
N TYR A 274 13.67 12.40 8.34
CA TYR A 274 12.59 11.59 8.88
C TYR A 274 11.83 12.30 10.01
N GLY A 275 10.51 12.21 10.01
CA GLY A 275 9.60 12.77 11.00
C GLY A 275 8.24 12.06 11.00
N SER A 276 7.19 12.76 10.57
CA SER A 276 5.84 12.21 10.42
C SER A 276 5.13 12.70 9.14
N TYR A 277 5.89 13.33 8.24
CA TYR A 277 5.38 13.98 7.05
C TYR A 277 4.55 13.04 6.15
N VAL A 278 5.02 11.82 5.96
CA VAL A 278 4.35 10.86 5.06
C VAL A 278 2.99 10.45 5.60
N MET A 279 2.90 10.11 6.90
CA MET A 279 1.63 9.75 7.51
C MET A 279 0.64 10.92 7.50
N GLU A 280 1.09 12.14 7.77
CA GLU A 280 0.23 13.33 7.75
C GLU A 280 -0.35 13.63 6.35
N ASN A 281 0.37 13.23 5.30
CA ASN A 281 0.04 13.54 3.91
C ASN A 281 -0.37 12.31 3.08
N VAL A 282 -0.48 11.12 3.67
CA VAL A 282 -0.89 9.91 2.96
C VAL A 282 -2.26 10.06 2.30
N LEU A 283 -2.44 9.41 1.18
CA LEU A 283 -3.65 9.45 0.37
C LEU A 283 -4.50 8.20 0.64
N PHE A 284 -5.78 8.41 0.95
CA PHE A 284 -6.72 7.30 1.13
C PHE A 284 -7.47 6.98 -0.17
N LYS A 285 -7.67 5.70 -0.45
CA LYS A 285 -8.62 5.24 -1.48
C LYS A 285 -9.98 5.03 -0.83
N ILE A 286 -10.79 6.07 -0.74
CA ILE A 286 -12.04 6.01 0.01
C ILE A 286 -13.17 5.47 -0.85
N SER A 287 -13.39 6.11 -2.02
CA SER A 287 -14.60 5.91 -2.79
C SER A 287 -14.54 4.72 -3.75
N TYR A 288 -13.35 4.41 -4.28
CA TYR A 288 -13.23 3.44 -5.37
C TYR A 288 -12.03 2.51 -5.19
N PRO A 289 -12.19 1.18 -5.38
CA PRO A 289 -11.08 0.23 -5.44
C PRO A 289 -10.39 0.31 -6.80
N ALA A 290 -9.77 1.45 -7.11
CA ALA A 290 -9.14 1.74 -8.40
C ALA A 290 -7.68 2.16 -8.19
N GLU A 291 -6.84 1.87 -9.16
CA GLU A 291 -5.47 2.38 -9.17
C GLU A 291 -5.50 3.91 -9.00
N PHE A 292 -4.58 4.47 -8.17
CA PHE A 292 -4.79 5.80 -7.60
C PHE A 292 -4.83 6.92 -8.64
N HIS A 293 -4.07 6.81 -9.72
CA HIS A 293 -4.08 7.80 -10.79
C HIS A 293 -5.42 7.92 -11.53
N ALA A 294 -6.29 6.91 -11.39
CA ALA A 294 -7.63 6.90 -11.96
C ALA A 294 -8.72 7.48 -11.03
N GLN A 295 -8.45 7.70 -9.74
CA GLN A 295 -9.48 8.05 -8.75
C GLN A 295 -10.34 9.24 -9.18
N THR A 296 -9.71 10.31 -9.64
CA THR A 296 -10.44 11.51 -10.10
C THR A 296 -11.09 11.33 -11.47
N ALA A 297 -10.54 10.47 -12.33
CA ALA A 297 -11.20 10.10 -13.60
C ALA A 297 -12.49 9.30 -13.35
N VAL A 298 -12.46 8.38 -12.38
CA VAL A 298 -13.65 7.67 -11.92
C VAL A 298 -14.69 8.64 -11.36
N GLU A 299 -14.27 9.62 -10.53
CA GLU A 299 -15.17 10.65 -9.99
C GLU A 299 -15.78 11.50 -11.13
N CYS A 300 -15.00 11.86 -12.17
CA CYS A 300 -15.53 12.54 -13.36
C CYS A 300 -16.58 11.68 -14.08
N ALA A 301 -16.32 10.38 -14.27
CA ALA A 301 -17.25 9.46 -14.92
C ALA A 301 -18.54 9.28 -14.13
N MET A 302 -18.45 9.20 -12.79
CA MET A 302 -19.63 9.17 -11.90
C MET A 302 -20.51 10.40 -12.07
N LYS A 303 -19.91 11.60 -12.13
CA LYS A 303 -20.63 12.87 -12.36
C LYS A 303 -21.31 12.93 -13.73
N LEU A 304 -20.74 12.25 -14.73
CA LEU A 304 -21.27 12.22 -16.10
C LEU A 304 -22.30 11.10 -16.31
N HIS A 305 -22.34 10.05 -15.50
CA HIS A 305 -23.22 8.89 -15.66
C HIS A 305 -24.68 9.27 -15.94
N GLY A 306 -25.24 10.17 -15.13
CA GLY A 306 -26.64 10.61 -15.28
C GLY A 306 -26.96 11.23 -16.65
N GLN A 307 -25.97 11.83 -17.32
CA GLN A 307 -26.12 12.46 -18.63
C GLN A 307 -25.97 11.48 -19.80
N VAL A 308 -25.29 10.33 -19.59
CA VAL A 308 -24.92 9.42 -20.69
C VAL A 308 -25.56 8.05 -20.61
N LYS A 309 -26.06 7.60 -19.45
CA LYS A 309 -26.58 6.23 -19.25
C LYS A 309 -27.68 5.81 -20.25
N GLY A 310 -28.45 6.75 -20.76
CA GLY A 310 -29.51 6.51 -21.77
C GLY A 310 -29.06 6.68 -23.22
N ARG A 311 -27.77 7.06 -23.45
CA ARG A 311 -27.24 7.45 -24.76
C ARG A 311 -25.88 6.84 -25.09
N LEU A 312 -25.49 5.73 -24.44
CA LEU A 312 -24.15 5.13 -24.58
C LEU A 312 -23.81 4.78 -26.05
N GLU A 313 -24.79 4.32 -26.83
CA GLU A 313 -24.60 3.99 -28.23
C GLU A 313 -24.41 5.23 -29.13
N GLU A 314 -24.93 6.38 -28.69
CA GLU A 314 -24.81 7.64 -29.41
C GLU A 314 -23.42 8.31 -29.18
N ILE A 315 -22.63 7.83 -28.22
CA ILE A 315 -21.27 8.36 -27.97
C ILE A 315 -20.41 8.11 -29.20
N ASP A 316 -19.82 9.18 -29.72
CA ASP A 316 -18.82 9.15 -30.80
C ASP A 316 -17.42 8.96 -30.23
N ARG A 317 -16.99 9.84 -29.32
CA ARG A 317 -15.70 9.74 -28.65
C ARG A 317 -15.76 10.29 -27.21
N ILE A 318 -14.82 9.84 -26.39
CA ILE A 318 -14.60 10.28 -25.01
C ILE A 318 -13.19 10.85 -24.93
N GLU A 319 -13.06 12.15 -24.66
CA GLU A 319 -11.76 12.78 -24.41
C GLU A 319 -11.45 12.71 -22.92
N LEU A 320 -10.34 12.04 -22.62
CA LEU A 320 -9.83 11.85 -21.26
C LEU A 320 -8.48 12.55 -21.13
N THR A 321 -8.48 13.67 -20.42
CA THR A 321 -7.27 14.45 -20.15
C THR A 321 -6.70 14.03 -18.81
N THR A 322 -5.40 13.71 -18.75
CA THR A 322 -4.73 13.20 -17.55
C THR A 322 -3.26 13.66 -17.48
N HIS A 323 -2.50 13.13 -16.53
CA HIS A 323 -1.07 13.43 -16.34
C HIS A 323 -0.18 12.27 -16.86
N GLU A 324 1.09 12.55 -17.09
CA GLU A 324 2.07 11.59 -17.66
C GLU A 324 2.11 10.26 -16.91
N SER A 325 2.11 10.30 -15.58
CA SER A 325 2.19 9.07 -14.77
C SER A 325 1.01 8.14 -15.02
N ALA A 326 -0.23 8.65 -15.13
CA ALA A 326 -1.39 7.84 -15.47
C ALA A 326 -1.26 7.20 -16.86
N ILE A 327 -0.82 7.96 -17.86
CA ILE A 327 -0.63 7.42 -19.22
C ILE A 327 0.37 6.28 -19.19
N ARG A 328 1.51 6.48 -18.55
CA ARG A 328 2.60 5.49 -18.49
C ARG A 328 2.22 4.22 -17.72
N ILE A 329 1.37 4.34 -16.69
CA ILE A 329 1.11 3.24 -15.76
C ILE A 329 -0.16 2.48 -16.13
N ILE A 330 -1.27 3.19 -16.41
CA ILE A 330 -2.61 2.61 -16.48
C ILE A 330 -3.35 2.85 -17.79
N SER A 331 -2.80 3.60 -18.77
CA SER A 331 -3.45 3.70 -20.08
C SER A 331 -3.15 2.44 -20.90
N LYS A 332 -4.18 1.64 -21.19
CA LYS A 332 -4.04 0.36 -21.89
C LYS A 332 -5.08 0.21 -22.99
N VAL A 333 -4.66 -0.37 -24.10
CA VAL A 333 -5.52 -0.79 -25.20
C VAL A 333 -5.47 -2.31 -25.37
N GLY A 334 -6.43 -2.90 -26.08
CA GLY A 334 -6.50 -4.33 -26.32
C GLY A 334 -7.25 -5.10 -25.21
N ALA A 335 -7.16 -6.44 -25.28
CA ALA A 335 -7.86 -7.32 -24.35
C ALA A 335 -7.32 -7.21 -22.92
N LEU A 336 -8.23 -7.34 -21.95
CA LEU A 336 -7.91 -7.40 -20.51
C LEU A 336 -8.27 -8.81 -20.01
N ASN A 337 -7.26 -9.56 -19.55
CA ASN A 337 -7.38 -10.99 -19.36
C ASN A 337 -7.76 -11.41 -17.93
N ASN A 338 -7.66 -10.49 -16.96
CA ASN A 338 -7.91 -10.80 -15.55
C ASN A 338 -8.20 -9.52 -14.75
N PRO A 339 -8.70 -9.64 -13.50
CA PRO A 339 -8.98 -8.47 -12.66
C PRO A 339 -7.77 -7.54 -12.46
N ALA A 340 -6.54 -8.07 -12.43
CA ALA A 340 -5.32 -7.28 -12.27
C ALA A 340 -4.97 -6.43 -13.52
N ASP A 341 -5.43 -6.81 -14.69
CA ASP A 341 -5.37 -5.97 -15.88
C ASP A 341 -6.39 -4.84 -15.83
N ARG A 342 -7.59 -5.14 -15.33
CA ARG A 342 -8.75 -4.24 -15.36
C ARG A 342 -8.63 -3.11 -14.36
N ASP A 343 -8.21 -3.40 -13.12
CA ASP A 343 -8.01 -2.39 -12.07
C ASP A 343 -6.78 -1.49 -12.28
N HIS A 344 -5.97 -1.81 -13.30
CA HIS A 344 -4.85 -1.01 -13.81
C HIS A 344 -5.07 -0.58 -15.26
N CYS A 345 -6.32 -0.44 -15.70
CA CYS A 345 -6.69 0.10 -17.01
C CYS A 345 -7.58 1.33 -16.84
N LEU A 346 -7.03 2.51 -17.11
CA LEU A 346 -7.74 3.79 -16.97
C LEU A 346 -9.06 3.79 -17.75
N GLN A 347 -9.04 3.26 -18.97
CA GLN A 347 -10.22 3.21 -19.83
C GLN A 347 -11.30 2.27 -19.26
N TYR A 348 -10.91 1.16 -18.63
CA TYR A 348 -11.86 0.26 -17.98
C TYR A 348 -12.50 0.93 -16.76
N MET A 349 -11.67 1.54 -15.90
CA MET A 349 -12.09 2.23 -14.69
C MET A 349 -12.96 3.46 -14.95
N VAL A 350 -12.94 3.99 -16.17
CA VAL A 350 -13.85 5.07 -16.63
C VAL A 350 -15.10 4.51 -17.29
N ALA A 351 -15.00 3.43 -18.06
CA ALA A 351 -16.15 2.84 -18.76
C ALA A 351 -17.20 2.29 -17.79
N VAL A 352 -16.78 1.56 -16.76
CA VAL A 352 -17.66 0.96 -15.76
C VAL A 352 -18.58 1.99 -15.09
N PRO A 353 -18.07 3.08 -14.48
CA PRO A 353 -18.94 4.08 -13.85
C PRO A 353 -19.80 4.86 -14.86
N LEU A 354 -19.37 5.06 -16.10
CA LEU A 354 -20.22 5.66 -17.13
C LEU A 354 -21.44 4.77 -17.43
N ILE A 355 -21.29 3.43 -17.39
CA ILE A 355 -22.35 2.47 -17.67
C ILE A 355 -23.23 2.25 -16.43
N PHE A 356 -22.62 1.93 -15.29
CA PHE A 356 -23.32 1.42 -14.11
C PHE A 356 -23.55 2.44 -13.00
N GLY A 357 -22.89 3.61 -13.04
CA GLY A 357 -22.94 4.62 -11.98
C GLY A 357 -22.30 4.17 -10.69
N ARG A 358 -21.37 3.22 -10.75
CA ARG A 358 -20.59 2.70 -9.62
C ARG A 358 -19.25 2.15 -10.11
N LEU A 359 -18.31 1.95 -9.16
CA LEU A 359 -17.11 1.12 -9.33
C LEU A 359 -16.80 0.47 -7.99
N ILE A 360 -17.02 -0.82 -7.89
CA ILE A 360 -16.78 -1.65 -6.70
C ILE A 360 -15.84 -2.80 -7.06
N ALA A 361 -15.35 -3.54 -6.06
CA ALA A 361 -14.36 -4.60 -6.27
C ALA A 361 -14.85 -5.71 -7.21
N GLU A 362 -16.12 -6.05 -7.12
CA GLU A 362 -16.78 -7.05 -7.95
C GLU A 362 -16.88 -6.64 -9.44
N ASP A 363 -16.81 -5.34 -9.73
CA ASP A 363 -16.86 -4.85 -11.12
C ASP A 363 -15.61 -5.20 -11.95
N TYR A 364 -14.58 -5.76 -11.32
CA TYR A 364 -13.40 -6.28 -12.02
C TYR A 364 -13.45 -7.77 -12.34
N GLU A 365 -14.46 -8.50 -11.83
CA GLU A 365 -14.61 -9.93 -12.09
C GLU A 365 -15.09 -10.22 -13.53
N ASP A 366 -14.94 -11.48 -13.97
CA ASP A 366 -15.13 -11.86 -15.37
C ASP A 366 -16.58 -11.71 -15.83
N ASP A 367 -17.56 -11.88 -14.95
CA ASP A 367 -18.97 -11.75 -15.26
C ASP A 367 -19.36 -10.30 -15.62
N VAL A 368 -18.85 -9.31 -14.90
CA VAL A 368 -19.06 -7.89 -15.24
C VAL A 368 -18.23 -7.50 -16.47
N ALA A 369 -16.98 -7.97 -16.53
CA ALA A 369 -16.09 -7.66 -17.64
C ALA A 369 -16.55 -8.21 -19.00
N ALA A 370 -17.43 -9.21 -18.99
CA ALA A 370 -18.05 -9.77 -20.20
C ALA A 370 -19.09 -8.83 -20.85
N ASP A 371 -19.48 -7.73 -20.20
CA ASP A 371 -20.42 -6.76 -20.79
C ASP A 371 -19.77 -6.04 -21.98
N PRO A 372 -20.30 -6.24 -23.22
CA PRO A 372 -19.67 -5.70 -24.43
C PRO A 372 -19.67 -4.17 -24.49
N ARG A 373 -20.51 -3.49 -23.70
CA ARG A 373 -20.55 -2.02 -23.64
C ARG A 373 -19.26 -1.45 -23.07
N ILE A 374 -18.59 -2.20 -22.19
CA ILE A 374 -17.32 -1.77 -21.58
C ILE A 374 -16.25 -1.59 -22.65
N ASP A 375 -16.01 -2.61 -23.47
CA ASP A 375 -15.01 -2.55 -24.54
C ASP A 375 -15.44 -1.59 -25.67
N ALA A 376 -16.72 -1.48 -25.94
CA ALA A 376 -17.26 -0.51 -26.89
C ALA A 376 -16.95 0.95 -26.45
N LEU A 377 -17.06 1.28 -25.16
CA LEU A 377 -16.69 2.61 -24.65
C LEU A 377 -15.19 2.79 -24.58
N ARG A 378 -14.43 1.77 -24.13
CA ARG A 378 -12.96 1.82 -24.08
C ARG A 378 -12.35 2.17 -25.45
N SER A 379 -12.89 1.58 -26.53
CA SER A 379 -12.39 1.83 -27.89
C SER A 379 -12.62 3.26 -28.39
N LYS A 380 -13.54 4.00 -27.78
CA LYS A 380 -13.88 5.40 -28.10
C LYS A 380 -13.08 6.43 -27.26
N MET A 381 -12.28 5.97 -26.31
CA MET A 381 -11.52 6.86 -25.41
C MET A 381 -10.23 7.35 -26.06
N VAL A 382 -10.06 8.67 -26.10
CA VAL A 382 -8.85 9.35 -26.51
C VAL A 382 -8.17 9.92 -25.27
N VAL A 383 -7.05 9.30 -24.87
CA VAL A 383 -6.29 9.71 -23.68
C VAL A 383 -5.20 10.68 -24.10
N GLN A 384 -5.14 11.83 -23.44
CA GLN A 384 -4.14 12.87 -23.73
C GLN A 384 -3.58 13.49 -22.46
N GLU A 385 -2.30 13.88 -22.53
CA GLU A 385 -1.61 14.53 -21.42
C GLU A 385 -1.94 16.02 -21.35
N ASP A 386 -2.21 16.52 -20.14
CA ASP A 386 -2.10 17.93 -19.81
C ASP A 386 -0.78 18.16 -19.04
N LYS A 387 0.11 18.99 -19.61
CA LYS A 387 1.42 19.32 -19.01
C LYS A 387 1.30 20.04 -17.66
N ARG A 388 0.20 20.75 -17.42
CA ARG A 388 -0.09 21.35 -16.11
C ARG A 388 -0.34 20.26 -15.08
N TYR A 389 -1.17 19.26 -15.40
CA TYR A 389 -1.44 18.14 -14.51
C TYR A 389 -0.17 17.36 -14.16
N SER A 390 0.68 17.07 -15.16
CA SER A 390 1.96 16.39 -14.96
C SER A 390 2.93 17.14 -14.05
N ARG A 391 2.97 18.47 -14.15
CA ARG A 391 3.80 19.33 -13.29
C ARG A 391 3.26 19.37 -11.87
N GLU A 392 1.97 19.64 -11.72
CA GLU A 392 1.30 19.81 -10.41
C GLU A 392 1.25 18.51 -9.61
N TYR A 393 1.30 17.36 -10.26
CA TYR A 393 1.47 16.05 -9.63
C TYR A 393 2.78 15.96 -8.83
N LEU A 394 3.86 16.59 -9.28
CA LEU A 394 5.17 16.55 -8.63
C LEU A 394 5.39 17.70 -7.64
N GLU A 395 4.57 18.75 -7.67
CA GLU A 395 4.67 19.88 -6.75
C GLU A 395 4.33 19.45 -5.32
N ALA A 396 5.27 19.62 -4.38
CA ALA A 396 5.16 19.11 -3.01
C ALA A 396 3.94 19.64 -2.22
N ASP A 397 3.54 20.87 -2.46
CA ASP A 397 2.40 21.51 -1.82
C ASP A 397 1.05 21.16 -2.50
N LYS A 398 1.06 20.74 -3.74
CA LYS A 398 -0.14 20.32 -4.48
C LYS A 398 -0.35 18.82 -4.46
N ARG A 399 0.58 18.05 -5.02
CA ARG A 399 0.43 16.60 -5.22
C ARG A 399 -0.93 16.26 -5.81
N SER A 400 -1.38 17.04 -6.83
CA SER A 400 -2.67 16.85 -7.45
C SER A 400 -2.70 15.63 -8.36
N ILE A 401 -3.87 15.04 -8.53
CA ILE A 401 -4.09 13.87 -9.39
C ILE A 401 -5.23 14.21 -10.33
N ALA A 402 -5.02 15.31 -11.09
CA ALA A 402 -6.08 15.88 -11.92
C ALA A 402 -6.38 14.97 -13.12
N ASN A 403 -7.68 14.77 -13.34
CA ASN A 403 -8.23 14.18 -14.55
C ASN A 403 -9.43 14.99 -15.01
N ALA A 404 -9.70 14.96 -16.33
CA ALA A 404 -10.90 15.57 -16.88
C ALA A 404 -11.49 14.71 -17.99
N ILE A 405 -12.82 14.68 -18.08
CA ILE A 405 -13.55 13.93 -19.11
C ILE A 405 -14.53 14.85 -19.82
N GLN A 406 -14.57 14.72 -21.16
CA GLN A 406 -15.61 15.32 -21.99
C GLN A 406 -16.10 14.26 -23.00
N ILE A 407 -17.43 14.18 -23.17
CA ILE A 407 -18.07 13.16 -24.02
C ILE A 407 -18.77 13.86 -25.19
N PHE A 408 -18.48 13.38 -26.40
CA PHE A 408 -19.02 13.88 -27.66
C PHE A 408 -19.95 12.83 -28.26
N PHE A 409 -21.10 13.28 -28.77
CA PHE A 409 -22.12 12.44 -29.38
C PHE A 409 -22.12 12.55 -30.89
N LYS A 410 -22.64 11.53 -31.56
CA LYS A 410 -22.74 11.44 -33.02
C LYS A 410 -23.60 12.55 -33.66
N ASP A 411 -24.51 13.13 -32.88
CA ASP A 411 -25.35 14.26 -33.31
C ASP A 411 -24.61 15.62 -33.25
N GLY A 412 -23.33 15.64 -32.88
CA GLY A 412 -22.51 16.85 -32.74
C GLY A 412 -22.64 17.52 -31.37
N THR A 413 -23.53 17.07 -30.50
CA THR A 413 -23.64 17.59 -29.12
C THR A 413 -22.52 17.01 -28.23
N HIS A 414 -22.26 17.63 -27.09
CA HIS A 414 -21.28 17.17 -26.12
C HIS A 414 -21.65 17.56 -24.70
N THR A 415 -21.07 16.87 -23.72
CA THR A 415 -21.18 17.25 -22.31
C THR A 415 -20.28 18.47 -22.01
N ALA A 416 -20.55 19.14 -20.90
CA ALA A 416 -19.51 20.00 -20.33
C ALA A 416 -18.28 19.13 -19.97
N LYS A 417 -17.09 19.73 -20.06
CA LYS A 417 -15.85 19.10 -19.56
C LYS A 417 -15.91 19.07 -18.03
N VAL A 418 -15.82 17.88 -17.45
CA VAL A 418 -15.78 17.68 -15.99
C VAL A 418 -14.33 17.44 -15.59
N GLU A 419 -13.80 18.28 -14.72
CA GLU A 419 -12.45 18.18 -14.16
C GLU A 419 -12.55 17.96 -12.65
N VAL A 420 -11.71 17.05 -12.11
CA VAL A 420 -11.51 16.82 -10.68
C VAL A 420 -10.01 16.80 -10.42
N GLU A 421 -9.56 17.70 -9.54
CA GLU A 421 -8.13 17.90 -9.26
C GLU A 421 -7.65 16.99 -8.12
N TYR A 422 -8.41 16.91 -7.03
CA TYR A 422 -8.05 16.13 -5.85
C TYR A 422 -9.08 15.04 -5.57
N PRO A 423 -8.67 13.78 -5.37
CA PRO A 423 -9.61 12.72 -4.97
C PRO A 423 -10.09 12.92 -3.52
N VAL A 424 -11.22 12.31 -3.17
CA VAL A 424 -11.82 12.41 -1.82
C VAL A 424 -10.84 12.07 -0.71
N GLY A 425 -9.93 11.12 -0.94
CA GLY A 425 -8.92 10.73 0.06
C GLY A 425 -7.69 11.64 0.17
N HIS A 426 -7.62 12.72 -0.60
CA HIS A 426 -6.52 13.68 -0.53
C HIS A 426 -6.61 14.55 0.74
N ARG A 427 -5.45 14.96 1.30
CA ARG A 427 -5.41 15.78 2.52
C ARG A 427 -6.27 17.06 2.46
N ARG A 428 -6.43 17.65 1.28
CA ARG A 428 -7.25 18.85 1.05
C ARG A 428 -8.76 18.58 1.11
N ARG A 429 -9.17 17.31 1.10
CA ARG A 429 -10.58 16.87 1.19
C ARG A 429 -10.82 15.98 2.42
N ARG A 430 -9.99 16.09 3.47
CA ARG A 430 -10.10 15.25 4.69
C ARG A 430 -11.42 15.42 5.42
N GLU A 431 -11.96 16.65 5.50
CA GLU A 431 -13.26 16.91 6.13
C GLU A 431 -14.40 16.14 5.46
N GLU A 432 -14.38 16.09 4.12
CA GLU A 432 -15.33 15.28 3.34
C GLU A 432 -14.98 13.78 3.43
N GLY A 433 -13.71 13.45 3.36
CA GLY A 433 -13.22 12.09 3.20
C GLY A 433 -13.30 11.24 4.46
N ILE A 434 -13.00 11.78 5.65
CA ILE A 434 -12.95 10.98 6.88
C ILE A 434 -14.29 10.35 7.24
N PRO A 435 -15.44 11.05 7.20
CA PRO A 435 -16.73 10.39 7.40
C PRO A 435 -16.97 9.21 6.44
N LEU A 436 -16.64 9.39 5.17
CA LEU A 436 -16.78 8.33 4.14
C LEU A 436 -15.81 7.16 4.37
N LEU A 437 -14.62 7.43 4.90
CA LEU A 437 -13.68 6.37 5.31
C LEU A 437 -14.24 5.54 6.45
N VAL A 438 -14.85 6.19 7.44
CA VAL A 438 -15.51 5.51 8.57
C VAL A 438 -16.67 4.65 8.07
N ASP A 439 -17.49 5.18 7.17
CA ASP A 439 -18.59 4.43 6.54
C ASP A 439 -18.07 3.23 5.73
N LYS A 440 -16.99 3.42 4.94
CA LYS A 440 -16.30 2.32 4.23
C LYS A 440 -15.83 1.24 5.20
N PHE A 441 -15.18 1.62 6.31
CA PHE A 441 -14.73 0.68 7.32
C PHE A 441 -15.88 -0.09 7.94
N GLN A 442 -16.96 0.60 8.35
CA GLN A 442 -18.16 -0.03 8.89
C GLN A 442 -18.77 -1.02 7.90
N HIS A 443 -18.86 -0.64 6.63
CA HIS A 443 -19.39 -1.50 5.56
C HIS A 443 -18.53 -2.75 5.38
N ASN A 444 -17.21 -2.59 5.36
CA ASN A 444 -16.26 -3.69 5.21
C ASN A 444 -16.29 -4.63 6.42
N LEU A 445 -16.39 -4.11 7.65
CA LEU A 445 -16.59 -4.92 8.86
C LEU A 445 -17.86 -5.77 8.77
N ALA A 446 -18.97 -5.21 8.27
CA ALA A 446 -20.25 -5.89 8.14
C ALA A 446 -20.21 -7.04 7.12
N THR A 447 -19.24 -7.10 6.24
CA THR A 447 -19.03 -8.25 5.34
C THR A 447 -18.58 -9.51 6.10
N ARG A 448 -18.07 -9.35 7.33
CA ARG A 448 -17.45 -10.45 8.08
C ARG A 448 -18.02 -10.66 9.48
N PHE A 449 -18.50 -9.61 10.13
CA PHE A 449 -18.94 -9.65 11.52
C PHE A 449 -20.42 -9.31 11.69
N PRO A 450 -21.11 -9.87 12.72
CA PRO A 450 -22.47 -9.48 13.04
C PRO A 450 -22.53 -8.04 13.59
N ALA A 451 -23.70 -7.39 13.44
CA ALA A 451 -23.89 -5.96 13.69
C ALA A 451 -23.36 -5.48 15.07
N LYS A 452 -23.56 -6.28 16.14
CA LYS A 452 -23.06 -5.93 17.48
C LYS A 452 -21.52 -5.82 17.48
N ARG A 453 -20.83 -6.78 16.89
CA ARG A 453 -19.35 -6.76 16.83
C ARG A 453 -18.83 -5.63 15.95
N VAL A 454 -19.50 -5.34 14.84
CA VAL A 454 -19.23 -4.17 14.00
C VAL A 454 -19.26 -2.89 14.82
N SER A 455 -20.35 -2.70 15.60
CA SER A 455 -20.51 -1.53 16.47
C SER A 455 -19.41 -1.45 17.55
N ASP A 456 -19.06 -2.56 18.17
CA ASP A 456 -18.05 -2.61 19.24
C ASP A 456 -16.64 -2.26 18.68
N ILE A 457 -16.26 -2.82 17.51
CA ILE A 457 -14.99 -2.54 16.86
C ILE A 457 -14.95 -1.07 16.40
N LEU A 458 -16.01 -0.59 15.77
CA LEU A 458 -16.09 0.78 15.27
C LEU A 458 -15.97 1.78 16.43
N ALA A 459 -16.71 1.58 17.51
CA ALA A 459 -16.64 2.44 18.69
C ALA A 459 -15.24 2.47 19.33
N LEU A 460 -14.54 1.33 19.37
CA LEU A 460 -13.15 1.29 19.84
C LEU A 460 -12.22 2.05 18.92
N CYS A 461 -12.31 1.83 17.61
CA CYS A 461 -11.43 2.47 16.63
C CYS A 461 -11.66 3.99 16.52
N GLN A 462 -12.86 4.49 16.77
CA GLN A 462 -13.17 5.92 16.78
C GLN A 462 -12.70 6.63 18.06
N ASP A 463 -12.54 5.91 19.16
CA ASP A 463 -12.02 6.43 20.43
C ASP A 463 -10.49 6.28 20.46
N GLY A 464 -9.77 7.32 19.98
CA GLY A 464 -8.31 7.29 19.86
C GLY A 464 -7.58 6.94 21.15
N PRO A 465 -7.85 7.61 22.29
CA PRO A 465 -7.22 7.29 23.57
C PRO A 465 -7.49 5.85 24.05
N ARG A 466 -8.72 5.38 23.90
CA ARG A 466 -9.09 4.01 24.27
C ARG A 466 -8.43 2.98 23.37
N LEU A 467 -8.41 3.21 22.06
CA LEU A 467 -7.69 2.35 21.11
C LEU A 467 -6.21 2.27 21.47
N ALA A 468 -5.55 3.43 21.65
CA ALA A 468 -4.13 3.50 21.98
C ALA A 468 -3.77 2.69 23.24
N ALA A 469 -4.61 2.73 24.27
CA ALA A 469 -4.40 1.99 25.51
C ALA A 469 -4.76 0.50 25.41
N THR A 470 -5.41 0.04 24.35
CA THR A 470 -5.85 -1.36 24.21
C THR A 470 -4.64 -2.27 23.94
N PRO A 471 -4.47 -3.38 24.70
CA PRO A 471 -3.47 -4.40 24.38
C PRO A 471 -3.66 -4.99 22.98
N VAL A 472 -2.56 -5.17 22.24
CA VAL A 472 -2.64 -5.64 20.84
C VAL A 472 -3.35 -6.98 20.72
N HIS A 473 -3.04 -7.96 21.59
CA HIS A 473 -3.69 -9.27 21.53
C HIS A 473 -5.21 -9.18 21.78
N ALA A 474 -5.64 -8.28 22.67
CA ALA A 474 -7.07 -8.06 22.92
C ALA A 474 -7.78 -7.39 21.73
N PHE A 475 -7.13 -6.43 21.08
CA PHE A 475 -7.61 -5.85 19.83
C PHE A 475 -7.75 -6.92 18.73
N MET A 476 -6.71 -7.76 18.54
CA MET A 476 -6.73 -8.83 17.55
C MET A 476 -7.79 -9.88 17.81
N ASP A 477 -8.09 -10.19 19.09
CA ASP A 477 -9.14 -11.15 19.45
C ASP A 477 -10.56 -10.63 19.10
N LEU A 478 -10.78 -9.31 19.04
CA LEU A 478 -12.03 -8.75 18.51
C LEU A 478 -12.23 -9.03 17.02
N LEU A 479 -11.15 -9.27 16.28
CA LEU A 479 -11.16 -9.52 14.84
C LEU A 479 -11.18 -11.02 14.48
N VAL A 480 -11.31 -11.92 15.43
CA VAL A 480 -11.46 -13.38 15.20
C VAL A 480 -12.92 -13.72 14.97
N ILE A 481 -13.22 -14.66 14.04
CA ILE A 481 -14.58 -15.16 13.74
C ILE A 481 -14.87 -16.46 14.48
#